data_627ee7f0e46586cc14a7d361cbeda858
#
_entry.id   627ee7f0e46586cc14a7d361cbeda858
#
_cell.length_a   1.000
_cell.length_b   1.000
_cell.length_c   1.000
_cell.angle_alpha   90.00
_cell.angle_beta   90.00
_cell.angle_gamma   90.00
#
_symmetry.space_group_name_H-M   'P 1'
#
loop_
_entity.id
_entity.type
_entity.pdbx_description
1 polymer ?
#
loop_
_entity_poly.entity_id
_entity_poly.type
_entity_poly.pdbx_seq_one_letter_code
_entity_poly.pdbx_strand_id
1 'polypeptide(L)'
;MTELLHRIEEIVAPTIVGMGFELVRVAMSRGGGTLQIMIEPADGRPMDVEACATLSRALSAVLDVEDPMPGAYTLEVSSPGIDRPLTREKDYLRWTGHVARMETTEPIEGRRRFKGTLLGLENGTIRLKLEDGKEADVPLRSVSRAKLELTDALLDEHRRAQEGAEQTH
;
A
#
# COMPACT_ATOMS: atom_id res chain seq x y z
N MET A 1 -6.09 -16.05 8.46
CA MET A 1 -5.13 -15.25 7.66
C MET A 1 -5.30 -13.76 7.92
N THR A 2 -6.51 -13.23 7.73
CA THR A 2 -6.79 -11.80 7.93
C THR A 2 -6.53 -11.32 9.36
N GLU A 3 -6.90 -12.12 10.37
CA GLU A 3 -6.66 -11.79 11.78
C GLU A 3 -5.16 -11.77 12.12
N LEU A 4 -4.39 -12.70 11.56
CA LEU A 4 -2.95 -12.74 11.76
C LEU A 4 -2.29 -11.48 11.17
N LEU A 5 -2.64 -11.11 9.94
CA LEU A 5 -2.11 -9.90 9.30
C LEU A 5 -2.47 -8.65 10.09
N HIS A 6 -3.69 -8.58 10.60
CA HIS A 6 -4.16 -7.47 11.42
C HIS A 6 -3.35 -7.34 12.71
N ARG A 7 -3.10 -8.47 13.36
CA ARG A 7 -2.29 -8.53 14.58
C ARG A 7 -0.86 -8.07 14.30
N ILE A 8 -0.28 -8.52 13.18
CA ILE A 8 1.07 -8.09 12.78
C ILE A 8 1.11 -6.60 12.52
N GLU A 9 0.11 -6.05 11.84
CA GLU A 9 0.00 -4.60 11.63
C GLU A 9 0.05 -3.84 12.96
N GLU A 10 -0.73 -4.26 13.94
CA GLU A 10 -0.77 -3.64 15.26
C GLU A 10 0.58 -3.72 15.99
N ILE A 11 1.28 -4.84 15.82
CA ILE A 11 2.59 -5.05 16.45
C ILE A 11 3.65 -4.14 15.84
N VAL A 12 3.70 -4.05 14.51
CA VAL A 12 4.79 -3.34 13.81
C VAL A 12 4.55 -1.83 13.64
N ALA A 13 3.30 -1.39 13.62
CA ALA A 13 2.96 -0.01 13.35
C ALA A 13 3.65 1.00 14.28
N PRO A 14 3.68 0.81 15.63
CA PRO A 14 4.36 1.78 16.50
C PRO A 14 5.85 1.94 16.18
N THR A 15 6.54 0.85 15.87
CA THR A 15 7.96 0.89 15.52
C THR A 15 8.17 1.62 14.19
N ILE A 16 7.34 1.33 13.20
CA ILE A 16 7.40 1.97 11.89
C ILE A 16 7.21 3.48 12.01
N VAL A 17 6.15 3.89 12.70
CA VAL A 17 5.83 5.31 12.92
C VAL A 17 6.92 5.99 13.73
N GLY A 18 7.40 5.34 14.79
CA GLY A 18 8.45 5.89 15.65
C GLY A 18 9.78 6.13 14.94
N MET A 19 10.03 5.43 13.85
CA MET A 19 11.24 5.58 13.05
C MET A 19 11.08 6.52 11.86
N GLY A 20 9.92 7.17 11.72
CA GLY A 20 9.67 8.15 10.67
C GLY A 20 9.11 7.59 9.38
N PHE A 21 8.52 6.41 9.44
CA PHE A 21 7.93 5.73 8.28
C PHE A 21 6.43 5.50 8.46
N GLU A 22 5.78 5.11 7.39
CA GLU A 22 4.38 4.72 7.41
C GLU A 22 4.25 3.30 6.85
N LEU A 23 3.34 2.55 7.43
CA LEU A 23 3.01 1.22 6.95
C LEU A 23 2.08 1.33 5.75
N VAL A 24 2.47 0.72 4.64
CA VAL A 24 1.64 0.67 3.43
C VAL A 24 0.84 -0.63 3.39
N ARG A 25 1.49 -1.77 3.60
CA ARG A 25 0.81 -3.07 3.53
C ARG A 25 1.59 -4.14 4.29
N VAL A 26 0.85 -5.07 4.89
CA VAL A 26 1.39 -6.33 5.40
C VAL A 26 0.77 -7.45 4.58
N ALA A 27 1.59 -8.35 4.06
CA ALA A 27 1.12 -9.46 3.24
C ALA A 27 1.95 -10.72 3.52
N MET A 28 1.32 -11.87 3.31
CA MET A 28 2.00 -13.17 3.36
C MET A 28 2.11 -13.72 1.95
N SER A 29 3.24 -14.34 1.63
CA SER A 29 3.38 -15.07 0.38
C SER A 29 2.47 -16.29 0.37
N ARG A 30 2.21 -16.83 -0.82
CA ARG A 30 1.48 -18.07 -0.95
C ARG A 30 2.26 -19.17 -0.21
N GLY A 31 1.55 -19.95 0.61
CA GLY A 31 2.18 -20.95 1.47
C GLY A 31 2.70 -20.42 2.81
N GLY A 32 2.68 -19.10 3.03
CA GLY A 32 3.00 -18.50 4.32
C GLY A 32 4.48 -18.45 4.70
N GLY A 33 5.39 -18.62 3.72
CA GLY A 33 6.84 -18.65 4.00
C GLY A 33 7.50 -17.29 4.12
N THR A 34 6.90 -16.23 3.55
CA THR A 34 7.48 -14.89 3.58
C THR A 34 6.45 -13.89 4.10
N LEU A 35 6.84 -13.14 5.12
CA LEU A 35 6.05 -12.00 5.61
C LEU A 35 6.62 -10.74 4.97
N GLN A 36 5.82 -10.08 4.14
CA GLN A 36 6.20 -8.84 3.47
C GLN A 36 5.61 -7.65 4.22
N ILE A 37 6.46 -6.72 4.62
CA ILE A 37 6.04 -5.46 5.23
C ILE A 37 6.48 -4.34 4.30
N MET A 38 5.51 -3.66 3.71
CA MET A 38 5.75 -2.57 2.77
C MET A 38 5.59 -1.25 3.50
N ILE A 39 6.63 -0.41 3.43
CA ILE A 39 6.72 0.85 4.16
C ILE A 39 7.15 1.98 3.23
N GLU A 40 6.91 3.20 3.65
CA GLU A 40 7.42 4.38 2.96
C GLU A 40 7.76 5.48 3.98
N PRO A 41 8.72 6.38 3.67
CA PRO A 41 8.99 7.51 4.55
C PRO A 41 7.76 8.40 4.71
N ALA A 42 7.49 8.82 5.95
CA ALA A 42 6.30 9.61 6.27
C ALA A 42 6.30 11.00 5.61
N ASP A 43 7.49 11.54 5.33
CA ASP A 43 7.66 12.85 4.71
C ASP A 43 7.67 12.81 3.16
N GLY A 44 7.46 11.66 2.57
CA GLY A 44 7.38 11.51 1.12
C GLY A 44 8.71 11.44 0.38
N ARG A 45 9.85 11.48 1.09
CA ARG A 45 11.16 11.33 0.45
C ARG A 45 11.36 9.91 -0.09
N PRO A 46 12.29 9.69 -1.04
CA PRO A 46 12.58 8.34 -1.53
C PRO A 46 13.12 7.43 -0.43
N MET A 47 12.81 6.14 -0.53
CA MET A 47 13.31 5.14 0.40
C MET A 47 14.81 4.94 0.20
N ASP A 48 15.52 4.89 1.31
CA ASP A 48 16.97 4.66 1.32
C ASP A 48 17.25 3.24 1.83
N VAL A 49 18.23 2.59 1.24
CA VAL A 49 18.59 1.19 1.52
C VAL A 49 19.00 1.00 2.98
N GLU A 50 19.76 1.93 3.54
CA GLU A 50 20.19 1.87 4.94
C GLU A 50 19.00 1.99 5.91
N ALA A 51 18.09 2.91 5.62
CA ALA A 51 16.88 3.08 6.42
C ALA A 51 16.03 1.81 6.39
N CYS A 52 15.89 1.20 5.22
CA CYS A 52 15.16 -0.05 5.05
C CYS A 52 15.80 -1.17 5.87
N ALA A 53 17.13 -1.30 5.84
CA ALA A 53 17.86 -2.31 6.60
C ALA A 53 17.73 -2.08 8.12
N THR A 54 17.82 -0.83 8.57
CA THR A 54 17.67 -0.48 9.99
C THR A 54 16.27 -0.84 10.47
N LEU A 55 15.26 -0.50 9.69
CA LEU A 55 13.87 -0.80 10.04
C LEU A 55 13.62 -2.31 10.02
N SER A 56 14.19 -3.02 9.06
CA SER A 56 14.08 -4.48 8.99
C SER A 56 14.61 -5.15 10.27
N ARG A 57 15.76 -4.70 10.77
CA ARG A 57 16.32 -5.23 12.03
C ARG A 57 15.43 -4.92 13.23
N ALA A 58 14.89 -3.70 13.29
CA ALA A 58 14.00 -3.31 14.38
C ALA A 58 12.71 -4.13 14.36
N LEU A 59 12.12 -4.33 13.19
CA LEU A 59 10.89 -5.12 13.04
C LEU A 59 11.14 -6.59 13.35
N SER A 60 12.29 -7.14 12.95
CA SER A 60 12.66 -8.52 13.28
C SER A 60 12.72 -8.72 14.79
N ALA A 61 13.32 -7.77 15.52
CA ALA A 61 13.40 -7.83 16.97
C ALA A 61 12.02 -7.78 17.63
N VAL A 62 11.14 -6.89 17.17
CA VAL A 62 9.78 -6.75 17.71
C VAL A 62 8.97 -8.02 17.45
N LEU A 63 9.08 -8.57 16.24
CA LEU A 63 8.36 -9.80 15.89
C LEU A 63 8.87 -11.01 16.65
N ASP A 64 10.16 -11.05 16.97
CA ASP A 64 10.73 -12.13 17.80
C ASP A 64 10.16 -12.09 19.23
N VAL A 65 10.01 -10.90 19.80
CA VAL A 65 9.46 -10.73 21.16
C VAL A 65 7.98 -11.10 21.20
N GLU A 66 7.20 -10.59 20.26
CA GLU A 66 5.75 -10.81 20.23
C GLU A 66 5.36 -12.19 19.68
N ASP A 67 6.22 -12.75 18.86
CA ASP A 67 6.10 -14.11 18.28
C ASP A 67 4.70 -14.42 17.74
N PRO A 68 4.17 -13.61 16.80
CA PRO A 68 2.83 -13.85 16.27
C PRO A 68 2.77 -14.96 15.22
N MET A 69 3.91 -15.31 14.62
CA MET A 69 3.96 -16.26 13.52
C MET A 69 3.89 -17.69 14.00
N PRO A 70 3.10 -18.57 13.35
CA PRO A 70 2.95 -19.96 13.79
C PRO A 70 4.15 -20.86 13.50
N GLY A 71 5.12 -20.38 12.72
CA GLY A 71 6.31 -21.16 12.37
C GLY A 71 7.41 -20.31 11.81
N ALA A 72 8.41 -20.94 11.22
CA ALA A 72 9.52 -20.23 10.59
C ALA A 72 9.06 -19.41 9.39
N TYR A 73 9.63 -18.23 9.22
CA TYR A 73 9.29 -17.33 8.13
C TYR A 73 10.49 -16.46 7.75
N THR A 74 10.44 -15.91 6.54
CA THR A 74 11.39 -14.90 6.08
C THR A 74 10.72 -13.54 6.15
N LEU A 75 11.39 -12.56 6.76
CA LEU A 75 10.89 -11.17 6.79
C LEU A 75 11.44 -10.41 5.59
N GLU A 76 10.54 -9.81 4.82
CA GLU A 76 10.90 -8.94 3.71
C GLU A 76 10.32 -7.55 3.97
N VAL A 77 11.21 -6.55 4.07
CA VAL A 77 10.80 -5.16 4.22
C VAL A 77 11.09 -4.46 2.90
N SER A 78 10.08 -3.84 2.32
CA SER A 78 10.18 -3.23 0.99
C SER A 78 9.44 -1.90 0.92
N SER A 79 9.67 -1.16 -0.15
CA SER A 79 8.92 0.05 -0.46
C SER A 79 7.94 -0.21 -1.61
N PRO A 80 6.88 0.62 -1.77
CA PRO A 80 5.96 0.45 -2.90
C PRO A 80 6.66 0.69 -4.22
N GLY A 81 6.29 -0.10 -5.23
CA GLY A 81 6.68 0.17 -6.61
C GLY A 81 5.88 1.32 -7.21
N ILE A 82 6.13 1.63 -8.49
CA ILE A 82 5.42 2.70 -9.20
C ILE A 82 3.91 2.38 -9.25
N ASP A 83 3.56 1.13 -9.52
CA ASP A 83 2.20 0.62 -9.49
C ASP A 83 1.79 0.20 -8.08
N ARG A 84 1.95 1.11 -7.15
CA ARG A 84 1.82 0.86 -5.71
C ARG A 84 0.43 0.37 -5.31
N PRO A 85 0.33 -0.44 -4.22
CA PRO A 85 -0.97 -0.78 -3.67
C PRO A 85 -1.62 0.45 -3.02
N LEU A 86 -2.94 0.50 -3.09
CA LEU A 86 -3.75 1.56 -2.48
C LEU A 86 -4.46 0.97 -1.27
N THR A 87 -4.02 1.34 -0.09
CA THR A 87 -4.49 0.71 1.16
C THR A 87 -5.09 1.71 2.15
N ARG A 88 -4.75 2.99 2.05
CA ARG A 88 -5.17 4.02 3.00
C ARG A 88 -5.99 5.08 2.28
N GLU A 89 -6.83 5.79 3.02
CA GLU A 89 -7.61 6.90 2.46
C GLU A 89 -6.73 7.91 1.74
N LYS A 90 -5.58 8.25 2.34
CA LYS A 90 -4.65 9.21 1.75
C LYS A 90 -4.11 8.75 0.39
N ASP A 91 -4.01 7.44 0.15
CA ASP A 91 -3.55 6.91 -1.15
C ASP A 91 -4.54 7.26 -2.25
N TYR A 92 -5.84 7.10 -1.99
CA TYR A 92 -6.87 7.42 -2.97
C TYR A 92 -6.97 8.91 -3.27
N LEU A 93 -6.68 9.74 -2.27
CA LEU A 93 -6.66 11.19 -2.44
C LEU A 93 -5.40 11.65 -3.19
N ARG A 94 -4.24 11.09 -2.81
CA ARG A 94 -2.95 11.45 -3.40
C ARG A 94 -2.88 11.13 -4.90
N TRP A 95 -3.45 10.01 -5.30
CA TRP A 95 -3.35 9.48 -6.66
C TRP A 95 -4.58 9.74 -7.51
N THR A 96 -5.40 10.71 -7.12
CA THR A 96 -6.55 11.19 -7.92
C THR A 96 -6.07 11.59 -9.31
N GLY A 97 -6.80 11.16 -10.33
CA GLY A 97 -6.45 11.39 -11.72
C GLY A 97 -5.71 10.23 -12.38
N HIS A 98 -5.23 9.28 -11.58
CA HIS A 98 -4.54 8.09 -12.11
C HIS A 98 -5.49 6.90 -12.19
N VAL A 99 -5.14 5.94 -13.06
CA VAL A 99 -5.93 4.73 -13.24
C VAL A 99 -5.60 3.74 -12.14
N ALA A 100 -6.62 3.16 -11.54
CA ALA A 100 -6.48 2.15 -10.50
C ALA A 100 -7.27 0.90 -10.87
N ARG A 101 -6.79 -0.25 -10.40
CA ARG A 101 -7.52 -1.52 -10.42
C ARG A 101 -7.85 -1.89 -9.00
N MET A 102 -9.05 -2.39 -8.77
CA MET A 102 -9.43 -2.85 -7.44
C MET A 102 -10.36 -4.03 -7.51
N GLU A 103 -10.34 -4.79 -6.42
CA GLU A 103 -11.19 -5.96 -6.25
C GLU A 103 -11.91 -5.83 -4.90
N THR A 104 -13.20 -6.13 -4.88
CA THR A 104 -14.00 -6.02 -3.67
C THR A 104 -14.31 -7.40 -3.09
N THR A 105 -14.58 -7.44 -1.77
CA THR A 105 -14.96 -8.66 -1.07
C THR A 105 -16.35 -9.13 -1.46
N GLU A 106 -17.24 -8.16 -1.72
CA GLU A 106 -18.62 -8.43 -2.11
C GLU A 106 -18.90 -7.79 -3.46
N PRO A 107 -19.80 -8.37 -4.27
CA PRO A 107 -20.18 -7.74 -5.54
C PRO A 107 -20.87 -6.40 -5.29
N ILE A 108 -20.52 -5.41 -6.11
CA ILE A 108 -21.16 -4.10 -6.15
C ILE A 108 -21.80 -4.00 -7.53
N GLU A 109 -23.12 -3.96 -7.58
CA GLU A 109 -23.88 -3.99 -8.83
C GLU A 109 -23.45 -5.17 -9.74
N GLY A 110 -23.21 -6.34 -9.11
CA GLY A 110 -22.84 -7.57 -9.80
C GLY A 110 -21.37 -7.69 -10.17
N ARG A 111 -20.51 -6.75 -9.74
CA ARG A 111 -19.09 -6.74 -10.10
C ARG A 111 -18.19 -6.71 -8.87
N ARG A 112 -17.11 -7.46 -8.92
CA ARG A 112 -16.08 -7.44 -7.89
C ARG A 112 -14.78 -6.79 -8.38
N ARG A 113 -14.59 -6.64 -9.69
CA ARG A 113 -13.39 -6.06 -10.27
C ARG A 113 -13.72 -4.75 -10.96
N PHE A 114 -12.95 -3.73 -10.64
CA PHE A 114 -13.12 -2.39 -11.18
C PHE A 114 -11.78 -1.88 -11.70
N LYS A 115 -11.83 -1.19 -12.85
CA LYS A 115 -10.69 -0.46 -13.39
C LYS A 115 -11.20 0.88 -13.86
N GLY A 116 -10.58 1.94 -13.37
CA GLY A 116 -10.99 3.28 -13.77
C GLY A 116 -10.07 4.34 -13.22
N THR A 117 -10.33 5.58 -13.62
CA THR A 117 -9.60 6.74 -13.12
C THR A 117 -10.14 7.14 -11.77
N LEU A 118 -9.25 7.33 -10.80
CA LEU A 118 -9.63 7.81 -9.47
C LEU A 118 -10.12 9.25 -9.56
N LEU A 119 -11.35 9.48 -9.14
CA LEU A 119 -11.93 10.82 -9.08
C LEU A 119 -11.81 11.43 -7.69
N GLY A 120 -11.67 10.60 -6.67
CA GLY A 120 -11.52 11.05 -5.30
C GLY A 120 -12.07 10.06 -4.30
N LEU A 121 -12.04 10.48 -3.06
CA LEU A 121 -12.59 9.74 -1.93
C LEU A 121 -13.45 10.71 -1.12
N GLU A 122 -14.70 10.34 -0.88
CA GLU A 122 -15.62 11.17 -0.12
C GLU A 122 -16.42 10.29 0.84
N ASN A 123 -16.37 10.60 2.13
CA ASN A 123 -17.10 9.87 3.17
C ASN A 123 -16.84 8.35 3.14
N GLY A 124 -15.58 7.96 2.92
CA GLY A 124 -15.21 6.54 2.87
C GLY A 124 -15.60 5.83 1.59
N THR A 125 -16.04 6.56 0.57
CA THR A 125 -16.44 6.02 -0.73
C THR A 125 -15.47 6.48 -1.81
N ILE A 126 -14.91 5.52 -2.54
CA ILE A 126 -14.00 5.78 -3.67
C ILE A 126 -14.86 6.03 -4.90
N ARG A 127 -14.58 7.12 -5.62
CA ARG A 127 -15.25 7.39 -6.87
C ARG A 127 -14.31 7.12 -8.03
N LEU A 128 -14.78 6.34 -8.99
CA LEU A 128 -14.03 5.91 -10.18
C LEU A 128 -14.77 6.32 -11.44
N LYS A 129 -14.02 6.73 -12.46
CA LYS A 129 -14.55 6.89 -13.81
C LYS A 129 -14.13 5.68 -14.62
N LEU A 130 -15.08 4.83 -14.97
CA LEU A 130 -14.83 3.59 -15.71
C LEU A 130 -14.51 3.86 -17.18
N GLU A 131 -13.99 2.85 -17.89
CA GLU A 131 -13.61 2.97 -19.30
C GLU A 131 -14.78 3.37 -20.21
N ASP A 132 -16.01 2.98 -19.86
CA ASP A 132 -17.21 3.32 -20.62
C ASP A 132 -17.72 4.76 -20.34
N GLY A 133 -17.01 5.51 -19.50
CA GLY A 133 -17.39 6.86 -19.12
C GLY A 133 -18.36 6.95 -17.96
N LYS A 134 -18.87 5.84 -17.47
CA LYS A 134 -19.75 5.80 -16.30
C LYS A 134 -18.93 5.93 -15.03
N GLU A 135 -19.56 6.46 -13.98
CA GLU A 135 -18.94 6.55 -12.66
C GLU A 135 -19.38 5.38 -11.78
N ALA A 136 -18.46 4.91 -10.95
CA ALA A 136 -18.76 3.87 -9.96
C ALA A 136 -18.34 4.36 -8.58
N ASP A 137 -19.15 4.03 -7.58
CA ASP A 137 -18.86 4.34 -6.18
C ASP A 137 -18.54 3.02 -5.46
N VAL A 138 -17.32 2.94 -4.91
CA VAL A 138 -16.84 1.73 -4.24
C VAL A 138 -16.50 2.07 -2.78
N PRO A 139 -17.21 1.49 -1.80
CA PRO A 139 -16.85 1.73 -0.39
C PRO A 139 -15.44 1.21 -0.10
N LEU A 140 -14.62 2.04 0.54
CA LEU A 140 -13.24 1.65 0.89
C LEU A 140 -13.21 0.36 1.71
N ARG A 141 -14.16 0.21 2.64
CA ARG A 141 -14.25 -0.99 3.48
C ARG A 141 -14.50 -2.27 2.69
N SER A 142 -15.02 -2.17 1.46
CA SER A 142 -15.31 -3.32 0.61
C SER A 142 -14.13 -3.73 -0.26
N VAL A 143 -13.08 -2.92 -0.32
CA VAL A 143 -11.90 -3.20 -1.15
C VAL A 143 -11.03 -4.25 -0.47
N SER A 144 -10.82 -5.39 -1.15
CA SER A 144 -9.91 -6.42 -0.67
C SER A 144 -8.47 -6.13 -1.11
N ARG A 145 -8.31 -5.56 -2.31
CA ARG A 145 -7.01 -5.12 -2.81
C ARG A 145 -7.20 -4.09 -3.91
N ALA A 146 -6.26 -3.19 -4.02
CA ALA A 146 -6.25 -2.17 -5.06
C ALA A 146 -4.81 -1.77 -5.35
N LYS A 147 -4.54 -1.37 -6.59
CA LYS A 147 -3.23 -0.86 -6.99
C LYS A 147 -3.39 0.11 -8.16
N LEU A 148 -2.37 0.96 -8.34
CA LEU A 148 -2.30 1.83 -9.51
C LEU A 148 -1.92 1.01 -10.74
N GLU A 149 -2.43 1.42 -11.88
CA GLU A 149 -2.07 0.87 -13.18
C GLU A 149 -0.86 1.64 -13.73
N LEU A 150 0.10 0.93 -14.33
CA LEU A 150 1.23 1.60 -14.98
C LEU A 150 0.76 2.29 -16.26
N THR A 151 0.67 3.61 -16.20
CA THR A 151 0.33 4.46 -17.34
C THR A 151 1.48 5.42 -17.61
N ASP A 152 1.49 6.03 -18.80
CA ASP A 152 2.50 7.03 -19.14
C ASP A 152 2.43 8.22 -18.16
N ALA A 153 1.21 8.61 -17.77
CA ALA A 153 1.02 9.69 -16.80
C ALA A 153 1.64 9.37 -15.44
N LEU A 154 1.47 8.13 -14.97
CA LEU A 154 2.04 7.69 -13.69
C LEU A 154 3.56 7.63 -13.77
N LEU A 155 4.11 7.11 -14.85
CA LEU A 155 5.56 7.04 -15.06
C LEU A 155 6.16 8.44 -15.13
N ASP A 156 5.51 9.38 -15.80
CA ASP A 156 5.95 10.76 -15.88
C ASP A 156 5.95 11.45 -14.51
N GLU A 157 4.91 11.23 -13.72
CA GLU A 157 4.84 11.80 -12.37
C GLU A 157 5.94 11.25 -11.47
N HIS A 158 6.19 9.94 -11.56
CA HIS A 158 7.27 9.30 -10.79
C HIS A 158 8.63 9.87 -11.18
N ARG A 159 8.87 10.08 -12.46
CA ARG A 159 10.12 10.66 -12.97
C ARG A 159 10.32 12.09 -12.45
N ARG A 160 9.27 12.92 -12.50
CA ARG A 160 9.32 14.30 -11.97
C ARG A 160 9.61 14.34 -10.48
N ALA A 161 9.03 13.41 -9.72
CA ALA A 161 9.28 13.32 -8.29
C ALA A 161 10.74 12.97 -8.00
N GLN A 162 11.34 12.06 -8.78
CA GLN A 162 12.75 11.70 -8.63
C GLN A 162 13.67 12.87 -9.01
N GLU A 163 13.36 13.57 -10.09
CA GLU A 163 14.13 14.75 -10.50
C GLU A 163 14.07 15.85 -9.44
N GLY A 164 12.89 16.07 -8.85
CA GLY A 164 12.72 17.01 -7.75
C GLY A 164 13.54 16.64 -6.52
N ALA A 165 13.62 15.35 -6.20
CA ALA A 165 14.39 14.85 -5.07
C ALA A 165 15.91 15.01 -5.30
N GLU A 166 16.36 14.80 -6.54
CA GLU A 166 17.77 14.98 -6.90
C GLU A 166 18.20 16.45 -6.84
N GLN A 167 17.28 17.37 -7.17
CA GLN A 167 17.56 18.81 -7.17
C GLN A 167 17.62 19.44 -5.77
N THR A 168 17.18 18.72 -4.76
CA THR A 168 17.17 19.23 -3.38
C THR A 168 18.44 18.93 -2.59
N HIS A 169 19.42 18.37 -3.23
CA HIS A 169 20.73 18.09 -2.60
C HIS A 169 21.70 19.25 -2.74
#